data_f8439f01a273e4d36af144759150192d
#
_entry.id   f8439f01a273e4d36af144759150192d
#
_cell.length_a   1.000
_cell.length_b   1.000
_cell.length_c   1.000
_cell.angle_alpha   90.00
_cell.angle_beta   90.00
_cell.angle_gamma   90.00
#
_symmetry.space_group_name_H-M   'P 1'
#
loop_
_entity.id
_entity.type
_entity.pdbx_description
1 polymer ?
#
loop_
_entity_poly.entity_id
_entity_poly.type
_entity_poly.pdbx_seq_one_letter_code
_entity_poly.pdbx_strand_id
1 'polypeptide(L)'
;IAPIWNPEAFFNVMVVNGVSWPTLDVAPAKYRFRLLNGCNSRFLNLALTYPDAMGMTKEIPFVQIGAEQGFLPRPVEVMTGFATEVVDGKKPGKHLRTPASHPQQALLMTLAERADVIVDFGGLPDGTVVTMINTAPDAPFGGFPDDPADPSTTGQVMQFVVRAPLALAGVGVWPSHLGEVAGG
;
A
#
# COMPACT_ATOMS: atom_id res chain seq x y z
N ILE A 1 14.70 -28.66 21.67
CA ILE A 1 15.27 -27.33 21.45
C ILE A 1 14.43 -26.70 20.34
N ALA A 2 13.83 -25.56 20.60
CA ALA A 2 13.10 -24.82 19.58
C ALA A 2 14.06 -24.39 18.45
N PRO A 3 13.62 -24.32 17.18
CA PRO A 3 14.45 -23.82 16.10
C PRO A 3 14.87 -22.37 16.39
N ILE A 4 16.07 -22.01 15.97
CA ILE A 4 16.65 -20.65 16.17
C ILE A 4 15.86 -19.61 15.36
N TRP A 5 15.22 -20.04 14.27
CA TRP A 5 14.45 -19.20 13.38
C TRP A 5 13.32 -20.01 12.74
N ASN A 6 12.28 -19.31 12.30
CA ASN A 6 11.19 -19.91 11.55
C ASN A 6 11.46 -19.69 10.06
N PRO A 7 11.67 -20.73 9.26
CA PRO A 7 12.02 -20.60 7.84
C PRO A 7 10.93 -19.94 7.02
N GLU A 8 9.68 -20.08 7.45
CA GLU A 8 8.51 -19.53 6.76
C GLU A 8 7.55 -18.95 7.80
N ALA A 9 7.45 -17.62 7.82
CA ALA A 9 6.71 -16.92 8.85
C ALA A 9 5.69 -15.94 8.25
N PHE A 10 4.42 -16.20 8.53
CA PHE A 10 3.28 -15.36 8.16
C PHE A 10 2.67 -14.75 9.43
N PHE A 11 3.33 -13.75 9.97
CA PHE A 11 2.83 -13.02 11.13
C PHE A 11 1.56 -12.24 10.77
N ASN A 12 0.70 -12.02 11.76
CA ASN A 12 -0.61 -11.36 11.60
C ASN A 12 -0.61 -9.87 11.91
N VAL A 13 0.56 -9.25 12.05
CA VAL A 13 0.71 -7.82 12.31
C VAL A 13 1.57 -7.21 11.21
N MET A 14 1.05 -6.15 10.57
CA MET A 14 1.82 -5.36 9.61
C MET A 14 2.58 -4.27 10.35
N VAL A 15 3.90 -4.26 10.14
CA VAL A 15 4.82 -3.29 10.76
C VAL A 15 5.47 -2.46 9.66
N VAL A 16 5.34 -1.14 9.73
CA VAL A 16 5.97 -0.20 8.79
C VAL A 16 6.93 0.69 9.57
N ASN A 17 8.21 0.63 9.23
CA ASN A 17 9.27 1.39 9.90
C ASN A 17 9.25 1.26 11.44
N GLY A 18 8.97 0.05 11.94
CA GLY A 18 8.95 -0.26 13.36
C GLY A 18 7.63 0.03 14.09
N VAL A 19 6.60 0.51 13.39
CA VAL A 19 5.29 0.82 13.97
C VAL A 19 4.22 -0.09 13.38
N SER A 20 3.38 -0.69 14.23
CA SER A 20 2.25 -1.52 13.81
C SER A 20 1.12 -0.65 13.28
N TRP A 21 0.68 -0.90 12.04
CA TRP A 21 -0.39 -0.17 11.37
C TRP A 21 -0.32 1.36 11.55
N PRO A 22 0.77 2.01 11.16
CA PRO A 22 0.92 3.45 11.41
C PRO A 22 -0.05 4.29 10.61
N THR A 23 -0.31 5.48 11.13
CA THR A 23 -0.99 6.55 10.40
C THR A 23 0.00 7.67 10.11
N LEU A 24 -0.04 8.22 8.90
CA LEU A 24 0.77 9.35 8.46
C LEU A 24 -0.13 10.48 7.99
N ASP A 25 0.02 11.65 8.59
CA ASP A 25 -0.60 12.88 8.08
C ASP A 25 0.12 13.34 6.81
N VAL A 26 -0.63 13.64 5.75
CA VAL A 26 -0.12 14.10 4.45
C VAL A 26 -0.85 15.37 4.00
N ALA A 27 -0.15 16.27 3.35
CA ALA A 27 -0.78 17.37 2.63
C ALA A 27 -1.52 16.85 1.37
N PRO A 28 -2.51 17.57 0.82
CA PRO A 28 -3.10 17.26 -0.48
C PRO A 28 -2.11 17.61 -1.61
N ALA A 29 -1.06 16.81 -1.73
CA ALA A 29 0.07 17.02 -2.64
C ALA A 29 0.61 15.68 -3.13
N LYS A 30 1.58 15.74 -4.06
CA LYS A 30 2.29 14.57 -4.54
C LYS A 30 3.42 14.19 -3.59
N TYR A 31 3.52 12.90 -3.29
CA TYR A 31 4.57 12.32 -2.47
C TYR A 31 5.29 11.23 -3.25
N ARG A 32 6.61 11.15 -3.06
CA ARG A 32 7.40 10.02 -3.53
C ARG A 32 7.65 9.08 -2.36
N PHE A 33 7.30 7.81 -2.55
CA PHE A 33 7.57 6.76 -1.57
C PHE A 33 8.52 5.74 -2.16
N ARG A 34 9.48 5.30 -1.35
CA ARG A 34 10.32 4.14 -1.62
C ARG A 34 9.80 3.00 -0.77
N LEU A 35 9.24 2.02 -1.42
CA LEU A 35 8.65 0.85 -0.78
C LEU A 35 9.66 -0.30 -0.79
N LEU A 36 9.75 -0.99 0.33
CA LEU A 36 10.53 -2.22 0.48
C LEU A 36 9.64 -3.26 1.15
N ASN A 37 9.48 -4.41 0.53
CA ASN A 37 8.87 -5.55 1.21
C ASN A 37 9.90 -6.20 2.15
N GLY A 38 9.85 -5.86 3.43
CA GLY A 38 10.71 -6.41 4.48
C GLY A 38 10.12 -7.65 5.17
N CYS A 39 9.04 -8.24 4.65
CA CYS A 39 8.45 -9.44 5.22
C CYS A 39 9.40 -10.65 5.08
N ASN A 40 9.29 -11.60 6.03
CA ASN A 40 10.06 -12.84 5.95
C ASN A 40 9.58 -13.74 4.80
N SER A 41 8.26 -13.90 4.64
CA SER A 41 7.70 -14.88 3.70
C SER A 41 6.49 -14.38 2.91
N ARG A 42 5.96 -13.20 3.26
CA ARG A 42 4.73 -12.67 2.68
C ARG A 42 5.00 -11.82 1.44
N PHE A 43 4.36 -12.14 0.33
CA PHE A 43 4.23 -11.22 -0.79
C PHE A 43 3.29 -10.09 -0.41
N LEU A 44 3.51 -8.93 -0.99
CA LEU A 44 2.61 -7.79 -0.86
C LEU A 44 2.05 -7.43 -2.23
N ASN A 45 0.77 -7.16 -2.28
CA ASN A 45 0.11 -6.63 -3.46
C ASN A 45 -0.68 -5.39 -3.03
N LEU A 46 -0.07 -4.24 -3.23
CA LEU A 46 -0.46 -3.00 -2.60
C LEU A 46 -1.45 -2.22 -3.44
N ALA A 47 -2.44 -1.61 -2.77
CA ALA A 47 -3.33 -0.61 -3.33
C ALA A 47 -3.59 0.49 -2.30
N LEU A 48 -3.99 1.67 -2.77
CA LEU A 48 -4.40 2.80 -1.95
C LEU A 48 -5.89 3.04 -2.17
N THR A 49 -6.67 2.91 -1.12
CA THR A 49 -8.12 3.04 -1.21
C THR A 49 -8.68 4.04 -0.21
N TYR A 50 -9.76 4.69 -0.57
CA TYR A 50 -10.49 5.61 0.30
C TYR A 50 -11.99 5.59 -0.04
N PRO A 51 -12.88 5.86 0.93
CA PRO A 51 -14.29 6.07 0.65
C PRO A 51 -14.51 7.47 0.06
N ASP A 52 -15.28 7.57 -1.03
CA ASP A 52 -15.75 8.86 -1.51
C ASP A 52 -16.92 9.39 -0.66
N ALA A 53 -17.44 10.57 -1.01
CA ALA A 53 -18.54 11.20 -0.27
C ALA A 53 -19.84 10.37 -0.23
N MET A 54 -19.98 9.39 -1.12
CA MET A 54 -21.11 8.45 -1.16
C MET A 54 -20.77 7.12 -0.45
N GLY A 55 -19.60 7.00 0.14
CA GLY A 55 -19.11 5.78 0.79
C GLY A 55 -18.63 4.72 -0.21
N MET A 56 -18.50 5.05 -1.50
CA MET A 56 -17.96 4.13 -2.48
C MET A 56 -16.44 4.10 -2.41
N THR A 57 -15.88 2.90 -2.41
CA THR A 57 -14.43 2.73 -2.42
C THR A 57 -13.84 3.22 -3.75
N LYS A 58 -12.88 4.13 -3.63
CA LYS A 58 -12.03 4.63 -4.73
C LYS A 58 -10.61 4.19 -4.53
N GLU A 59 -9.85 4.12 -5.61
CA GLU A 59 -8.44 3.80 -5.60
C GLU A 59 -7.62 5.00 -6.10
N ILE A 60 -6.48 5.26 -5.42
CA ILE A 60 -5.47 6.19 -5.91
C ILE A 60 -4.39 5.35 -6.62
N PRO A 61 -4.04 5.67 -7.87
CA PRO A 61 -2.98 4.94 -8.56
C PRO A 61 -1.61 5.21 -7.93
N PHE A 62 -0.74 4.21 -7.99
CA PHE A 62 0.69 4.43 -7.88
C PHE A 62 1.25 4.82 -9.24
N VAL A 63 2.04 5.87 -9.30
CA VAL A 63 2.87 6.15 -10.49
C VAL A 63 4.27 5.61 -10.19
N GLN A 64 4.54 4.40 -10.66
CA GLN A 64 5.84 3.78 -10.46
C GLN A 64 6.89 4.42 -11.36
N ILE A 65 7.96 4.90 -10.77
CA ILE A 65 9.07 5.57 -11.45
C ILE A 65 10.36 4.77 -11.39
N GLY A 66 10.45 3.81 -10.46
CA GLY A 66 11.63 2.98 -10.28
C GLY A 66 11.31 1.64 -9.66
N ALA A 67 12.24 0.71 -9.82
CA ALA A 67 12.24 -0.62 -9.22
C ALA A 67 13.68 -1.01 -8.91
N GLU A 68 13.87 -1.97 -8.03
CA GLU A 68 15.15 -2.61 -7.68
C GLU A 68 16.40 -1.70 -7.76
N GLN A 69 16.97 -1.51 -8.93
CA GLN A 69 18.29 -0.90 -9.13
C GLN A 69 18.24 0.49 -9.76
N GLY A 70 17.08 1.00 -10.14
CA GLY A 70 17.03 2.28 -10.80
C GLY A 70 15.66 2.71 -11.30
N PHE A 71 15.68 3.79 -12.04
CA PHE A 71 14.47 4.33 -12.65
C PHE A 71 14.00 3.47 -13.82
N LEU A 72 12.68 3.41 -13.98
CA LEU A 72 12.08 2.82 -15.16
C LEU A 72 12.34 3.72 -16.39
N PRO A 73 12.35 3.16 -17.62
CA PRO A 73 12.49 3.96 -18.83
C PRO A 73 11.42 5.04 -18.99
N ARG A 74 10.28 4.84 -18.37
CA ARG A 74 9.17 5.79 -18.29
C ARG A 74 8.33 5.50 -17.04
N PRO A 75 7.65 6.52 -16.47
CA PRO A 75 6.68 6.29 -15.40
C PRO A 75 5.56 5.36 -15.86
N VAL A 76 5.11 4.49 -14.96
CA VAL A 76 4.03 3.53 -15.21
C VAL A 76 2.95 3.73 -14.16
N GLU A 77 1.73 4.02 -14.59
CA GLU A 77 0.59 4.06 -13.69
C GLU A 77 0.15 2.64 -13.36
N VAL A 78 0.02 2.36 -12.06
CA VAL A 78 -0.40 1.07 -11.53
C VAL A 78 -1.68 1.28 -10.75
N MET A 79 -2.78 0.76 -11.28
CA MET A 79 -4.05 0.61 -10.57
C MET A 79 -4.33 -0.87 -10.41
N THR A 80 -4.54 -1.30 -9.20
CA THR A 80 -4.69 -2.73 -8.92
C THR A 80 -6.07 -3.26 -9.29
N GLY A 81 -7.02 -2.36 -9.58
CA GLY A 81 -8.35 -2.70 -10.13
C GLY A 81 -9.15 -3.61 -9.22
N PHE A 82 -9.00 -3.45 -7.91
CA PHE A 82 -9.69 -4.31 -6.99
C PHE A 82 -11.13 -3.84 -6.79
N ALA A 83 -12.06 -4.79 -6.73
CA ALA A 83 -13.44 -4.54 -6.39
C ALA A 83 -13.76 -5.12 -5.02
N THR A 84 -14.51 -4.37 -4.22
CA THR A 84 -15.06 -4.89 -2.97
C THR A 84 -16.44 -5.45 -3.26
N GLU A 85 -16.62 -6.75 -3.11
CA GLU A 85 -17.96 -7.35 -3.10
C GLU A 85 -18.57 -7.20 -1.70
N VAL A 86 -19.69 -6.50 -1.60
CA VAL A 86 -20.47 -6.48 -0.38
C VAL A 86 -21.39 -7.70 -0.40
N VAL A 87 -20.97 -8.76 0.28
CA VAL A 87 -21.81 -9.93 0.48
C VAL A 87 -22.66 -9.72 1.73
N ASP A 88 -23.97 -9.64 1.56
CA ASP A 88 -25.01 -9.65 2.61
C ASP A 88 -24.93 -8.59 3.73
N GLY A 89 -24.46 -7.41 3.51
CA GLY A 89 -24.63 -6.27 4.43
C GLY A 89 -24.07 -6.44 5.86
N LYS A 90 -23.38 -7.55 6.16
CA LYS A 90 -22.96 -7.92 7.52
C LYS A 90 -21.48 -8.27 7.69
N LYS A 91 -20.72 -8.42 6.61
CA LYS A 91 -19.26 -8.60 6.68
C LYS A 91 -18.61 -7.77 5.59
N PRO A 92 -17.43 -7.16 5.85
CA PRO A 92 -16.63 -6.63 4.76
C PRO A 92 -16.42 -7.77 3.78
N GLY A 93 -16.87 -7.59 2.53
CA GLY A 93 -16.74 -8.60 1.49
C GLY A 93 -15.28 -8.95 1.27
N LYS A 94 -15.02 -10.17 0.82
CA LYS A 94 -13.70 -10.51 0.28
C LYS A 94 -13.37 -9.50 -0.81
N HIS A 95 -12.16 -8.99 -0.79
CA HIS A 95 -11.65 -8.19 -1.89
C HIS A 95 -11.44 -9.13 -3.09
N LEU A 96 -12.46 -9.25 -3.93
CA LEU A 96 -12.32 -10.00 -5.17
C LEU A 96 -11.51 -9.16 -6.13
N ARG A 97 -10.32 -9.60 -6.40
CA ARG A 97 -9.48 -9.02 -7.42
C ARG A 97 -9.63 -9.78 -8.72
N THR A 98 -9.88 -9.06 -9.80
CA THR A 98 -9.68 -9.62 -11.13
C THR A 98 -8.20 -9.97 -11.29
N PRO A 99 -7.85 -11.19 -11.75
CA PRO A 99 -6.46 -11.52 -12.02
C PRO A 99 -5.82 -10.45 -12.90
N ALA A 100 -4.63 -10.00 -12.52
CA ALA A 100 -3.91 -9.03 -13.32
C ALA A 100 -3.63 -9.64 -14.70
N SER A 101 -4.19 -9.04 -15.74
CA SER A 101 -3.93 -9.42 -17.15
C SER A 101 -2.84 -8.57 -17.79
N HIS A 102 -2.38 -7.53 -17.07
CA HIS A 102 -1.39 -6.57 -17.55
C HIS A 102 -0.49 -6.10 -16.40
N PRO A 103 0.81 -5.85 -16.60
CA PRO A 103 1.72 -5.40 -15.54
C PRO A 103 1.26 -4.14 -14.78
N GLN A 104 0.53 -3.24 -15.45
CA GLN A 104 0.00 -2.03 -14.83
C GLN A 104 -1.16 -2.26 -13.84
N GLN A 105 -1.63 -3.49 -13.72
CA GLN A 105 -2.74 -3.84 -12.81
C GLN A 105 -2.26 -4.41 -11.47
N ALA A 106 -0.95 -4.46 -11.23
CA ALA A 106 -0.40 -5.03 -10.02
C ALA A 106 0.83 -4.28 -9.53
N LEU A 107 0.83 -3.87 -8.26
CA LEU A 107 2.03 -3.57 -7.51
C LEU A 107 2.32 -4.75 -6.60
N LEU A 108 2.67 -5.86 -7.21
CA LEU A 108 3.07 -7.08 -6.53
C LEU A 108 4.55 -6.97 -6.18
N MET A 109 4.86 -7.10 -4.89
CA MET A 109 6.21 -7.03 -4.38
C MET A 109 6.57 -8.34 -3.70
N THR A 110 7.60 -9.01 -4.21
CA THR A 110 8.18 -10.18 -3.57
C THR A 110 9.04 -9.77 -2.37
N LEU A 111 9.60 -10.76 -1.69
CA LEU A 111 10.49 -10.53 -0.55
C LEU A 111 11.73 -9.73 -0.99
N ALA A 112 12.09 -8.72 -0.22
CA ALA A 112 13.18 -7.79 -0.47
C ALA A 112 13.03 -6.93 -1.73
N GLU A 113 11.92 -7.02 -2.47
CA GLU A 113 11.66 -6.19 -3.64
C GLU A 113 11.39 -4.74 -3.24
N ARG A 114 11.88 -3.81 -4.07
CA ARG A 114 11.67 -2.36 -3.92
C ARG A 114 10.85 -1.82 -5.06
N ALA A 115 10.03 -0.82 -4.73
CA ALA A 115 9.34 0.00 -5.70
C ALA A 115 9.48 1.47 -5.32
N ASP A 116 9.73 2.32 -6.31
CA ASP A 116 9.79 3.77 -6.17
C ASP A 116 8.57 4.35 -6.86
N VAL A 117 7.69 4.98 -6.08
CA VAL A 117 6.37 5.38 -6.55
C VAL A 117 6.04 6.83 -6.17
N ILE A 118 5.27 7.48 -7.02
CA ILE A 118 4.62 8.75 -6.70
C ILE A 118 3.15 8.46 -6.42
N VAL A 119 2.65 9.05 -5.33
CA VAL A 119 1.23 9.04 -4.95
C VAL A 119 0.74 10.48 -4.91
N ASP A 120 -0.39 10.74 -5.56
CA ASP A 120 -1.01 12.05 -5.59
C ASP A 120 -2.22 12.09 -4.65
N PHE A 121 -2.09 12.80 -3.53
CA PHE A 121 -3.20 13.09 -2.62
C PHE A 121 -3.92 14.41 -2.97
N GLY A 122 -3.50 15.08 -4.05
CA GLY A 122 -4.11 16.31 -4.53
C GLY A 122 -5.60 16.12 -4.86
N GLY A 123 -6.41 17.11 -4.54
CA GLY A 123 -7.85 17.05 -4.77
C GLY A 123 -8.66 16.25 -3.75
N LEU A 124 -8.02 15.57 -2.80
CA LEU A 124 -8.72 14.92 -1.70
C LEU A 124 -9.09 15.92 -0.62
N PRO A 125 -10.32 15.85 -0.08
CA PRO A 125 -10.75 16.70 1.03
C PRO A 125 -9.90 16.52 2.30
N ASP A 126 -9.83 17.59 3.11
CA ASP A 126 -9.25 17.48 4.46
C ASP A 126 -9.96 16.41 5.29
N GLY A 127 -9.19 15.65 6.05
CA GLY A 127 -9.67 14.54 6.85
C GLY A 127 -9.90 13.23 6.08
N THR A 128 -9.70 13.20 4.75
CA THR A 128 -9.79 11.94 3.99
C THR A 128 -8.78 10.94 4.51
N VAL A 129 -9.28 9.75 4.86
CA VAL A 129 -8.44 8.61 5.27
C VAL A 129 -8.21 7.70 4.06
N VAL A 130 -6.97 7.57 3.65
CA VAL A 130 -6.55 6.66 2.59
C VAL A 130 -5.85 5.48 3.23
N THR A 131 -6.34 4.27 2.99
CA THR A 131 -5.74 3.04 3.52
C THR A 131 -4.88 2.39 2.45
N MET A 132 -3.62 2.12 2.79
CA MET A 132 -2.78 1.20 2.02
C MET A 132 -3.17 -0.21 2.42
N ILE A 133 -3.69 -0.96 1.47
CA ILE A 133 -4.12 -2.34 1.66
C ILE A 133 -3.17 -3.31 1.00
N ASN A 134 -3.18 -4.56 1.49
CA ASN A 134 -2.51 -5.70 0.89
C ASN A 134 -3.55 -6.74 0.48
N THR A 135 -3.57 -7.11 -0.79
CA THR A 135 -4.46 -8.13 -1.34
C THR A 135 -3.74 -9.44 -1.69
N ALA A 136 -2.46 -9.56 -1.38
CA ALA A 136 -1.75 -10.84 -1.45
C ALA A 136 -2.18 -11.75 -0.29
N PRO A 137 -2.07 -13.07 -0.42
CA PRO A 137 -2.56 -14.02 0.57
C PRO A 137 -1.77 -14.04 1.88
N ASP A 138 -2.39 -14.60 2.92
CA ASP A 138 -1.76 -14.95 4.20
C ASP A 138 -1.06 -16.32 4.15
N ALA A 139 -0.66 -16.76 2.99
CA ALA A 139 -0.01 -18.03 2.68
C ALA A 139 1.04 -17.81 1.59
N PRO A 140 1.87 -18.80 1.27
CA PRO A 140 2.77 -18.71 0.12
C PRO A 140 2.00 -18.32 -1.16
N PHE A 141 2.50 -17.28 -1.85
CA PHE A 141 1.84 -16.78 -3.05
C PHE A 141 2.03 -17.74 -4.23
N GLY A 142 0.92 -18.26 -4.74
CA GLY A 142 0.88 -19.20 -5.86
C GLY A 142 0.41 -18.59 -7.20
N GLY A 143 0.18 -17.27 -7.24
CA GLY A 143 -0.39 -16.57 -8.39
C GLY A 143 -1.82 -16.13 -8.16
N PHE A 144 -2.43 -15.47 -9.16
CA PHE A 144 -3.83 -15.06 -9.10
C PHE A 144 -4.72 -16.01 -9.91
N PRO A 145 -6.02 -16.22 -9.50
CA PRO A 145 -6.65 -15.67 -8.29
C PRO A 145 -6.19 -16.40 -7.03
N ASP A 146 -6.12 -15.68 -5.91
CA ASP A 146 -5.81 -16.24 -4.60
C ASP A 146 -6.71 -15.59 -3.53
N ASP A 147 -6.89 -16.25 -2.39
CA ASP A 147 -7.62 -15.68 -1.27
C ASP A 147 -6.80 -14.53 -0.67
N PRO A 148 -7.32 -13.28 -0.65
CA PRO A 148 -6.57 -12.14 -0.15
C PRO A 148 -6.36 -12.23 1.36
N ALA A 149 -5.35 -11.53 1.86
CA ALA A 149 -5.10 -11.35 3.28
C ALA A 149 -6.33 -10.82 4.01
N ASP A 150 -6.45 -11.18 5.29
CA ASP A 150 -7.57 -10.74 6.14
C ASP A 150 -7.60 -9.20 6.20
N PRO A 151 -8.69 -8.54 5.73
CA PRO A 151 -8.79 -7.09 5.70
C PRO A 151 -8.78 -6.43 7.08
N SER A 152 -8.99 -7.19 8.15
CA SER A 152 -8.95 -6.70 9.52
C SER A 152 -7.55 -6.74 10.15
N THR A 153 -6.60 -7.43 9.52
CA THR A 153 -5.23 -7.59 10.02
C THR A 153 -4.19 -7.32 8.91
N THR A 154 -3.72 -8.36 8.26
CA THR A 154 -2.63 -8.30 7.27
C THR A 154 -3.06 -7.73 5.91
N GLY A 155 -4.35 -7.59 5.69
CA GLY A 155 -4.93 -6.84 4.57
C GLY A 155 -4.83 -5.32 4.72
N GLN A 156 -4.45 -4.80 5.89
CA GLN A 156 -4.17 -3.38 6.13
C GLN A 156 -2.68 -3.19 6.41
N VAL A 157 -2.05 -2.23 5.71
CA VAL A 157 -0.63 -1.94 5.90
C VAL A 157 -0.44 -0.68 6.73
N MET A 158 -1.01 0.43 6.30
CA MET A 158 -0.98 1.71 6.99
C MET A 158 -2.09 2.64 6.49
N GLN A 159 -2.25 3.78 7.15
CA GLN A 159 -3.17 4.82 6.73
C GLN A 159 -2.46 6.14 6.47
N PHE A 160 -3.00 6.91 5.53
CA PHE A 160 -2.67 8.31 5.31
C PHE A 160 -3.89 9.14 5.65
N VAL A 161 -3.70 10.25 6.37
CA VAL A 161 -4.78 11.21 6.65
C VAL A 161 -4.45 12.52 5.97
N VAL A 162 -5.28 12.94 5.04
CA VAL A 162 -5.10 14.21 4.33
C VAL A 162 -5.35 15.37 5.28
N ARG A 163 -4.40 16.30 5.37
CA ARG A 163 -4.45 17.52 6.21
C ARG A 163 -4.21 18.75 5.34
N ALA A 164 -5.26 19.43 4.97
CA ALA A 164 -5.17 20.64 4.15
C ALA A 164 -4.24 21.72 4.73
N PRO A 165 -4.19 21.96 6.07
CA PRO A 165 -3.25 22.93 6.66
C PRO A 165 -1.77 22.60 6.42
N LEU A 166 -1.40 21.34 6.22
CA LEU A 166 -0.01 20.95 5.94
C LEU A 166 0.49 21.47 4.58
N ALA A 167 -0.41 21.72 3.63
CA ALA A 167 -0.05 22.25 2.31
C ALA A 167 0.63 23.61 2.37
N LEU A 168 0.40 24.40 3.43
CA LEU A 168 0.95 25.73 3.62
C LEU A 168 2.32 25.73 4.30
N ALA A 169 2.75 24.60 4.82
CA ALA A 169 4.03 24.47 5.52
C ALA A 169 5.25 24.35 4.57
N GLY A 170 5.07 24.66 3.30
CA GLY A 170 6.14 24.85 2.29
C GLY A 170 7.22 23.77 2.28
N VAL A 171 7.41 23.22 1.11
CA VAL A 171 8.64 22.53 0.66
C VAL A 171 9.48 21.89 1.77
N GLY A 172 9.32 20.57 1.95
CA GLY A 172 10.41 19.77 2.54
C GLY A 172 10.29 19.39 3.99
N VAL A 173 9.12 19.44 4.62
CA VAL A 173 8.98 18.83 5.95
C VAL A 173 8.53 17.37 5.79
N TRP A 174 9.51 16.50 5.64
CA TRP A 174 9.30 15.08 5.89
C TRP A 174 9.19 14.87 7.41
N PRO A 175 8.22 14.12 7.89
CA PRO A 175 8.26 13.67 9.26
C PRO A 175 9.58 12.93 9.51
N SER A 176 10.36 13.41 10.45
CA SER A 176 11.70 12.89 10.75
C SER A 176 11.75 11.39 11.12
N HIS A 177 10.61 10.79 11.38
CA HIS A 177 10.48 9.37 11.70
C HIS A 177 10.29 8.45 10.49
N LEU A 178 10.20 8.98 9.26
CA LEU A 178 10.11 8.16 8.04
C LEU A 178 11.44 8.00 7.30
N GLY A 179 12.55 8.36 7.93
CA GLY A 179 13.86 8.33 7.31
C GLY A 179 14.00 9.44 6.25
N GLU A 180 15.08 10.17 6.32
CA GLU A 180 15.41 11.22 5.35
C GLU A 180 15.40 10.63 3.95
N VAL A 181 14.50 11.10 3.10
CA VAL A 181 14.71 11.01 1.67
C VAL A 181 15.72 12.09 1.34
N ALA A 182 17.00 11.72 1.33
CA ALA A 182 18.06 12.58 0.90
C ALA A 182 17.68 13.12 -0.49
N GLY A 183 17.49 14.44 -0.55
CA GLY A 183 17.47 15.15 -1.81
C GLY A 183 18.83 15.01 -2.48
N GLY A 184 18.83 14.51 -3.66
CA GLY A 184 19.92 14.56 -4.61
C GLY A 184 19.34 14.99 -5.94
#